data_92c1a3cc5a75396813a1cb658e7cbaa8
#
_entry.id   92c1a3cc5a75396813a1cb658e7cbaa8
#
_cell.length_a   1.000
_cell.length_b   1.000
_cell.length_c   1.000
_cell.angle_alpha   90.00
_cell.angle_beta   90.00
_cell.angle_gamma   90.00
#
_symmetry.space_group_name_H-M   'P 1'
#
loop_
_entity.id
_entity.type
_entity.pdbx_description
1 polymer ?
#
loop_
_entity_poly.entity_id
_entity_poly.type
_entity_poly.pdbx_seq_one_letter_code
_entity_poly.pdbx_strand_id
1 'polypeptide(L)'
;MIATSTNADTFKLEPKDVYTDENLDWSNSDSRVNKEHDDESQRNIELVSITVKDWDSYDTVFIGYPIWWGIDAWPVNGFVEKNDFSGKTVIPFCTSSSSGIGDSGNLLSKIAGTGDWKEDQRFSSSDTKSNVESWLKELGFN
;
A
#
# COMPACT_ATOMS: atom_id res chain seq x y z
N MET A 1 6.97 11.16 -6.07
CA MET A 1 7.97 10.74 -7.07
C MET A 1 7.37 9.83 -8.13
N ILE A 2 6.79 8.67 -7.79
CA ILE A 2 6.22 7.74 -8.79
C ILE A 2 5.18 8.44 -9.68
N ALA A 3 4.17 9.05 -9.09
CA ALA A 3 3.11 9.73 -9.85
C ALA A 3 3.64 10.81 -10.80
N THR A 4 4.62 11.59 -10.36
CA THR A 4 5.23 12.62 -11.20
C THR A 4 6.01 12.02 -12.36
N SER A 5 6.76 10.95 -12.11
CA SER A 5 7.59 10.29 -13.14
C SER A 5 6.77 9.49 -14.15
N THR A 6 5.58 9.04 -13.78
CA THR A 6 4.68 8.25 -14.65
C THR A 6 3.50 9.06 -15.18
N ASN A 7 3.37 10.33 -14.78
CA ASN A 7 2.21 11.18 -15.06
C ASN A 7 0.89 10.53 -14.61
N ALA A 8 0.93 9.85 -13.46
CA ALA A 8 -0.22 9.14 -12.92
C ALA A 8 -1.07 10.03 -12.01
N ASP A 9 -2.35 9.77 -11.97
CA ASP A 9 -3.24 10.33 -10.97
C ASP A 9 -2.97 9.69 -9.60
N THR A 10 -3.31 10.41 -8.54
CA THR A 10 -3.15 9.91 -7.18
C THR A 10 -4.50 9.78 -6.47
N PHE A 11 -4.64 8.71 -5.70
CA PHE A 11 -5.78 8.49 -4.84
C PHE A 11 -5.26 8.15 -3.44
N LYS A 12 -5.65 8.94 -2.45
CA LYS A 12 -5.21 8.76 -1.07
C LYS A 12 -6.16 7.83 -0.33
N LEU A 13 -5.61 6.81 0.30
CA LEU A 13 -6.36 5.93 1.19
C LEU A 13 -6.35 6.53 2.60
N GLU A 14 -7.50 7.04 3.03
CA GLU A 14 -7.65 7.73 4.32
C GLU A 14 -8.58 6.93 5.24
N PRO A 15 -8.08 6.43 6.39
CA PRO A 15 -8.97 5.90 7.42
C PRO A 15 -9.93 6.95 7.91
N LYS A 16 -11.21 6.61 8.10
CA LYS A 16 -12.19 7.51 8.72
C LYS A 16 -11.76 7.91 10.13
N ASP A 17 -11.26 6.94 10.89
CA ASP A 17 -10.64 7.17 12.19
C ASP A 17 -9.14 7.26 11.99
N VAL A 18 -8.63 8.49 11.93
CA VAL A 18 -7.23 8.79 11.60
C VAL A 18 -6.30 8.25 12.67
N TYR A 19 -5.20 7.62 12.23
CA TYR A 19 -4.13 7.20 13.14
C TYR A 19 -3.29 8.40 13.55
N THR A 20 -3.17 8.60 14.86
CA THR A 20 -2.26 9.59 15.46
C THR A 20 -0.88 8.96 15.70
N ASP A 21 0.12 9.77 16.03
CA ASP A 21 1.43 9.25 16.42
C ASP A 21 1.34 8.29 17.61
N GLU A 22 0.49 8.60 18.59
CA GLU A 22 0.23 7.71 19.74
C GLU A 22 -0.41 6.38 19.30
N ASN A 23 -1.34 6.42 18.34
CA ASN A 23 -1.95 5.21 17.79
C ASN A 23 -0.94 4.29 17.10
N LEU A 24 0.13 4.85 16.55
CA LEU A 24 1.18 4.12 15.82
C LEU A 24 2.40 3.80 16.69
N ASP A 25 2.37 4.09 17.98
CA ASP A 25 3.46 3.77 18.89
C ASP A 25 3.54 2.26 19.15
N TRP A 26 4.33 1.57 18.34
CA TRP A 26 4.53 0.12 18.43
C TRP A 26 5.22 -0.31 19.72
N SER A 27 5.88 0.60 20.45
CA SER A 27 6.52 0.31 21.73
C SER A 27 5.54 0.30 22.91
N ASN A 28 4.33 0.82 22.72
CA ASN A 28 3.28 0.85 23.73
C ASN A 28 2.26 -0.27 23.44
N SER A 29 2.18 -1.27 24.34
CA SER A 29 1.27 -2.39 24.21
C SER A 29 -0.21 -2.00 24.15
N ASP A 30 -0.57 -0.83 24.67
CA ASP A 30 -1.94 -0.32 24.66
C ASP A 30 -2.26 0.57 23.45
N SER A 31 -1.30 0.78 22.54
CA SER A 31 -1.54 1.55 21.33
C SER A 31 -2.54 0.86 20.39
N ARG A 32 -3.23 1.66 19.58
CA ARG A 32 -4.19 1.16 18.60
C ARG A 32 -3.55 0.14 17.63
N VAL A 33 -2.37 0.44 17.09
CA VAL A 33 -1.69 -0.45 16.14
C VAL A 33 -1.34 -1.80 16.77
N ASN A 34 -0.95 -1.83 18.04
CA ASN A 34 -0.63 -3.06 18.73
C ASN A 34 -1.88 -3.87 19.06
N LYS A 35 -2.97 -3.24 19.46
CA LYS A 35 -4.25 -3.91 19.67
C LYS A 35 -4.80 -4.54 18.39
N GLU A 36 -4.70 -3.81 17.29
CA GLU A 36 -5.11 -4.32 15.97
C GLU A 36 -4.18 -5.42 15.46
N HIS A 37 -2.89 -5.35 15.79
CA HIS A 37 -1.95 -6.42 15.47
C HIS A 37 -2.28 -7.70 16.26
N ASP A 38 -2.54 -7.58 17.54
CA ASP A 38 -2.82 -8.73 18.43
C ASP A 38 -4.17 -9.36 18.15
N ASP A 39 -5.12 -8.60 17.64
CA ASP A 39 -6.48 -9.08 17.30
C ASP A 39 -6.85 -8.69 15.87
N GLU A 40 -6.71 -9.64 14.95
CA GLU A 40 -6.97 -9.42 13.52
C GLU A 40 -8.41 -8.97 13.23
N SER A 41 -9.37 -9.31 14.08
CA SER A 41 -10.75 -8.86 13.91
C SER A 41 -10.91 -7.34 14.03
N GLN A 42 -9.93 -6.65 14.63
CA GLN A 42 -9.91 -5.21 14.76
C GLN A 42 -9.25 -4.50 13.56
N ARG A 43 -8.69 -5.25 12.60
CA ARG A 43 -8.00 -4.68 11.42
C ARG A 43 -8.93 -4.31 10.27
N ASN A 44 -10.23 -4.44 10.43
CA ASN A 44 -11.19 -4.02 9.40
C ASN A 44 -11.42 -2.51 9.49
N ILE A 45 -10.53 -1.75 8.88
CA ILE A 45 -10.49 -0.29 8.98
C ILE A 45 -11.33 0.33 7.88
N GLU A 46 -12.33 1.10 8.26
CA GLU A 46 -13.17 1.85 7.32
C GLU A 46 -12.38 3.03 6.73
N LEU A 47 -12.40 3.15 5.41
CA LEU A 47 -11.78 4.25 4.67
C LEU A 47 -12.82 5.32 4.34
N VAL A 48 -12.38 6.57 4.23
CA VAL A 48 -13.22 7.70 3.79
C VAL A 48 -13.83 7.42 2.43
N SER A 49 -13.06 6.86 1.50
CA SER A 49 -13.54 6.40 0.20
C SER A 49 -12.69 5.23 -0.31
N ILE A 50 -13.33 4.34 -1.05
CA ILE A 50 -12.68 3.24 -1.77
C ILE A 50 -12.93 3.36 -3.28
N THR A 51 -13.66 4.38 -3.72
CA THR A 51 -14.10 4.54 -5.11
C THR A 51 -13.18 5.52 -5.83
N VAL A 52 -12.47 5.03 -6.82
CA VAL A 52 -11.63 5.83 -7.71
C VAL A 52 -12.42 6.20 -8.94
N LYS A 53 -12.51 7.50 -9.26
CA LYS A 53 -13.17 7.98 -10.47
C LYS A 53 -12.46 7.42 -11.71
N ASP A 54 -13.24 6.98 -12.68
CA ASP A 54 -12.75 6.42 -13.95
C ASP A 54 -11.85 5.18 -13.76
N TRP A 55 -12.13 4.39 -12.73
CA TRP A 55 -11.34 3.20 -12.37
C TRP A 55 -11.05 2.28 -13.56
N ASP A 56 -12.07 2.03 -14.39
CA ASP A 56 -11.95 1.13 -15.53
C ASP A 56 -11.01 1.64 -16.63
N SER A 57 -10.68 2.93 -16.63
CA SER A 57 -9.75 3.54 -17.60
C SER A 57 -8.28 3.30 -17.27
N TYR A 58 -7.98 2.86 -16.05
CA TYR A 58 -6.59 2.62 -15.61
C TYR A 58 -6.18 1.18 -15.88
N ASP A 59 -5.07 1.00 -16.60
CA ASP A 59 -4.48 -0.31 -16.91
C ASP A 59 -3.42 -0.73 -15.89
N THR A 60 -2.77 0.25 -15.26
CA THR A 60 -1.71 0.03 -14.27
C THR A 60 -2.02 0.79 -12.99
N VAL A 61 -1.87 0.10 -11.86
CA VAL A 61 -2.12 0.66 -10.53
C VAL A 61 -0.89 0.44 -9.65
N PHE A 62 -0.31 1.50 -9.15
CA PHE A 62 0.69 1.43 -8.07
C PHE A 62 -0.02 1.51 -6.73
N ILE A 63 0.29 0.60 -5.83
CA ILE A 63 -0.24 0.61 -4.46
C ILE A 63 0.90 0.80 -3.48
N GLY A 64 0.91 1.94 -2.80
CA GLY A 64 1.94 2.29 -1.83
C GLY A 64 1.43 2.27 -0.40
N TYR A 65 2.22 1.74 0.52
CA TYR A 65 1.85 1.59 1.93
C TYR A 65 3.08 1.57 2.84
N PRO A 66 2.94 1.97 4.11
CA PRO A 66 3.96 1.72 5.11
C PRO A 66 3.88 0.27 5.62
N ILE A 67 4.94 -0.18 6.27
CA ILE A 67 4.97 -1.50 6.90
C ILE A 67 4.60 -1.36 8.39
N TRP A 68 3.61 -2.13 8.80
CA TRP A 68 3.18 -2.27 10.20
C TRP A 68 3.36 -3.73 10.64
N TRP A 69 4.18 -3.95 11.65
CA TRP A 69 4.45 -5.28 12.17
C TRP A 69 4.84 -6.30 11.07
N GLY A 70 5.72 -5.87 10.15
CA GLY A 70 6.28 -6.73 9.11
C GLY A 70 5.35 -7.03 7.93
N ILE A 71 4.16 -6.42 7.87
CA ILE A 71 3.21 -6.56 6.77
C ILE A 71 2.73 -5.18 6.30
N ASP A 72 1.96 -5.15 5.22
CA ASP A 72 1.31 -3.92 4.77
C ASP A 72 0.44 -3.32 5.87
N ALA A 73 0.43 -2.00 5.97
CA ALA A 73 -0.50 -1.29 6.84
C ALA A 73 -1.92 -1.70 6.46
N TRP A 74 -2.61 -2.38 7.36
CA TRP A 74 -3.87 -3.07 7.06
C TRP A 74 -5.05 -2.20 6.63
N PRO A 75 -5.08 -0.86 6.81
CA PRO A 75 -6.09 -0.03 6.14
C PRO A 75 -6.15 -0.20 4.62
N VAL A 76 -5.06 -0.60 3.97
CA VAL A 76 -5.03 -0.88 2.52
C VAL A 76 -5.88 -2.09 2.14
N ASN A 77 -6.04 -3.04 3.05
CA ASN A 77 -6.75 -4.30 2.79
C ASN A 77 -8.18 -4.06 2.31
N GLY A 78 -8.91 -3.13 2.93
CA GLY A 78 -10.29 -2.81 2.56
C GLY A 78 -10.42 -2.26 1.14
N PHE A 79 -9.44 -1.50 0.68
CA PHE A 79 -9.41 -0.98 -0.68
C PHE A 79 -9.22 -2.11 -1.71
N VAL A 80 -8.25 -2.99 -1.49
CA VAL A 80 -7.97 -4.08 -2.45
C VAL A 80 -9.06 -5.15 -2.44
N GLU A 81 -9.69 -5.39 -1.30
CA GLU A 81 -10.80 -6.34 -1.18
C GLU A 81 -12.04 -5.89 -1.96
N LYS A 82 -12.32 -4.59 -1.98
CA LYS A 82 -13.56 -4.01 -2.51
C LYS A 82 -13.46 -3.50 -3.94
N ASN A 83 -12.29 -3.56 -4.57
CA ASN A 83 -12.09 -3.15 -5.94
C ASN A 83 -11.74 -4.34 -6.83
N ASP A 84 -12.15 -4.28 -8.08
CA ASP A 84 -11.85 -5.27 -9.11
C ASP A 84 -10.61 -4.84 -9.89
N PHE A 85 -9.55 -5.63 -9.80
CA PHE A 85 -8.29 -5.40 -10.50
C PHE A 85 -8.16 -6.21 -11.79
N SER A 86 -9.22 -6.88 -12.23
CA SER A 86 -9.20 -7.69 -13.47
C SER A 86 -8.72 -6.87 -14.67
N GLY A 87 -7.79 -7.41 -15.44
CA GLY A 87 -7.20 -6.74 -16.59
C GLY A 87 -6.18 -5.65 -16.26
N LYS A 88 -5.89 -5.42 -14.97
CA LYS A 88 -4.93 -4.41 -14.52
C LYS A 88 -3.61 -5.04 -14.09
N THR A 89 -2.52 -4.34 -14.38
CA THR A 89 -1.21 -4.61 -13.78
C THR A 89 -1.12 -3.86 -12.45
N VAL A 90 -0.85 -4.58 -11.36
CA VAL A 90 -0.77 -4.01 -10.02
C VAL A 90 0.67 -4.10 -9.50
N ILE A 91 1.22 -2.98 -9.10
CA ILE A 91 2.61 -2.87 -8.67
C ILE A 91 2.65 -2.35 -7.23
N PRO A 92 2.81 -3.26 -6.24
CA PRO A 92 2.89 -2.86 -4.85
C PRO A 92 4.27 -2.32 -4.50
N PHE A 93 4.31 -1.33 -3.62
CA PHE A 93 5.56 -0.83 -3.04
C PHE A 93 5.34 -0.36 -1.61
N CYS A 94 6.38 -0.39 -0.82
CA CYS A 94 6.31 0.13 0.53
C CYS A 94 7.40 1.16 0.80
N THR A 95 7.15 1.96 1.83
CA THR A 95 8.16 2.82 2.45
C THR A 95 8.38 2.36 3.88
N SER A 96 9.63 2.15 4.26
CA SER A 96 9.97 1.81 5.64
C SER A 96 11.38 2.27 5.97
N SER A 97 11.62 2.61 7.24
CA SER A 97 12.95 3.02 7.70
C SER A 97 13.89 1.84 7.86
N SER A 98 13.42 0.71 8.36
CA SER A 98 14.25 -0.46 8.67
C SER A 98 13.56 -1.80 8.38
N SER A 99 12.24 -1.87 8.51
CA SER A 99 11.50 -3.12 8.25
C SER A 99 11.54 -3.51 6.78
N GLY A 100 11.77 -4.78 6.49
CA GLY A 100 11.64 -5.33 5.14
C GLY A 100 10.20 -5.33 4.67
N ILE A 101 9.99 -5.48 3.36
CA ILE A 101 8.65 -5.53 2.75
C ILE A 101 7.88 -6.80 3.15
N GLY A 102 8.59 -7.84 3.57
CA GLY A 102 7.99 -9.10 3.97
C GLY A 102 7.20 -9.74 2.82
N ASP A 103 6.07 -10.35 3.16
CA ASP A 103 5.16 -10.99 2.20
C ASP A 103 3.97 -10.10 1.83
N SER A 104 4.09 -8.78 2.04
CA SER A 104 2.97 -7.84 1.94
C SER A 104 2.32 -7.81 0.55
N GLY A 105 3.11 -7.82 -0.51
CA GLY A 105 2.58 -7.86 -1.88
C GLY A 105 1.75 -9.11 -2.16
N ASN A 106 2.20 -10.28 -1.72
CA ASN A 106 1.46 -11.53 -1.86
C ASN A 106 0.19 -11.55 -1.01
N LEU A 107 0.24 -11.01 0.21
CA LEU A 107 -0.94 -10.89 1.07
C LEU A 107 -2.02 -10.03 0.41
N LEU A 108 -1.65 -8.88 -0.12
CA LEU A 108 -2.58 -7.99 -0.82
C LEU A 108 -3.15 -8.63 -2.08
N SER A 109 -2.32 -9.32 -2.86
CA SER A 109 -2.74 -10.04 -4.06
C SER A 109 -3.80 -11.10 -3.73
N LYS A 110 -3.63 -11.84 -2.66
CA LYS A 110 -4.60 -12.84 -2.20
C LYS A 110 -5.92 -12.21 -1.75
N ILE A 111 -5.85 -11.09 -1.04
CA ILE A 111 -7.02 -10.35 -0.58
C ILE A 111 -7.80 -9.80 -1.77
N ALA A 112 -7.11 -9.23 -2.74
CA ALA A 112 -7.72 -8.69 -3.96
C ALA A 112 -8.40 -9.77 -4.81
N GLY A 113 -7.76 -10.92 -4.96
CA GLY A 113 -8.26 -12.05 -5.76
C GLY A 113 -8.27 -11.82 -7.26
N THR A 114 -7.95 -10.63 -7.75
CA THR A 114 -7.93 -10.24 -9.17
C THR A 114 -6.70 -9.38 -9.48
N GLY A 115 -6.35 -9.28 -10.76
CA GLY A 115 -5.24 -8.47 -11.25
C GLY A 115 -3.97 -9.26 -11.51
N ASP A 116 -3.07 -8.66 -12.30
CA ASP A 116 -1.72 -9.16 -12.54
C ASP A 116 -0.75 -8.43 -11.61
N TRP A 117 -0.47 -9.03 -10.48
CA TRP A 117 0.36 -8.46 -9.42
C TRP A 117 1.83 -8.72 -9.70
N LYS A 118 2.61 -7.65 -9.79
CA LYS A 118 4.05 -7.71 -9.99
C LYS A 118 4.79 -7.82 -8.66
N GLU A 119 6.10 -8.05 -8.75
CA GLU A 119 6.98 -8.06 -7.59
C GLU A 119 6.94 -6.72 -6.86
N ASP A 120 6.88 -6.79 -5.55
CA ASP A 120 6.82 -5.61 -4.69
C ASP A 120 8.21 -4.98 -4.49
N GLN A 121 8.22 -3.68 -4.21
CA GLN A 121 9.45 -2.90 -4.02
C GLN A 121 9.43 -2.15 -2.70
N ARG A 122 10.53 -2.23 -1.96
CA ARG A 122 10.74 -1.42 -0.76
C ARG A 122 11.59 -0.20 -1.08
N PHE A 123 11.18 0.96 -0.56
CA PHE A 123 11.96 2.17 -0.52
C PHE A 123 12.22 2.60 0.92
N SER A 124 13.45 3.04 1.19
CA SER A 124 13.84 3.59 2.48
C SER A 124 13.92 5.11 2.42
N SER A 125 14.15 5.74 3.57
CA SER A 125 14.35 7.20 3.63
C SER A 125 15.63 7.66 2.90
N SER A 126 16.56 6.76 2.62
CA SER A 126 17.78 7.05 1.87
C SER A 126 17.63 6.91 0.36
N ASP A 127 16.51 6.36 -0.13
CA ASP A 127 16.27 6.24 -1.55
C ASP A 127 16.00 7.59 -2.19
N THR A 128 16.63 7.80 -3.33
CA THR A 128 16.55 9.06 -4.08
C THR A 128 15.53 8.96 -5.21
N LYS A 129 15.22 10.10 -5.81
CA LYS A 129 14.44 10.14 -7.03
C LYS A 129 15.04 9.26 -8.13
N SER A 130 16.37 9.23 -8.23
CA SER A 130 17.08 8.39 -9.21
C SER A 130 16.86 6.89 -8.98
N ASN A 131 16.78 6.44 -7.72
CA ASN A 131 16.47 5.05 -7.41
C ASN A 131 15.06 4.68 -7.89
N VAL A 132 14.09 5.55 -7.64
CA VAL A 132 12.71 5.35 -8.09
C VAL A 132 12.61 5.33 -9.61
N GLU A 133 13.28 6.26 -10.29
CA GLU A 133 13.29 6.32 -11.76
C GLU A 133 13.95 5.10 -12.38
N SER A 134 15.03 4.57 -11.79
CA SER A 134 15.68 3.34 -12.24
C SER A 134 14.73 2.13 -12.13
N TRP A 135 14.06 2.00 -11.00
CA TRP A 135 13.06 0.95 -10.80
C TRP A 135 11.91 1.06 -11.81
N LEU A 136 11.39 2.27 -12.06
CA LEU A 136 10.34 2.47 -13.04
C LEU A 136 10.78 2.07 -14.46
N LYS A 137 12.04 2.35 -14.81
CA LYS A 137 12.60 1.90 -16.10
C LYS A 137 12.66 0.37 -16.21
N GLU A 138 13.05 -0.31 -15.14
CA GLU A 138 13.07 -1.78 -15.09
C GLU A 138 11.66 -2.37 -15.31
N LEU A 139 10.62 -1.65 -14.84
CA LEU A 139 9.23 -2.01 -15.06
C LEU A 139 8.69 -1.63 -16.45
N GLY A 140 9.46 -0.90 -17.26
CA GLY A 140 9.07 -0.48 -18.60
C GLY A 140 8.44 0.93 -18.68
N PHE A 141 8.53 1.71 -17.63
CA PHE A 141 8.09 3.13 -17.63
C PHE A 141 9.25 4.06 -17.97
N ASN A 142 8.98 5.05 -18.79
CA ASN A 142 9.98 6.03 -19.21
C ASN A 142 9.82 7.36 -18.47
#